data_5a905e9be9f804d0cccd6defde826886
#
_entry.id   5a905e9be9f804d0cccd6defde826886
#
_cell.length_a   1.000
_cell.length_b   1.000
_cell.length_c   1.000
_cell.angle_alpha   90.00
_cell.angle_beta   90.00
_cell.angle_gamma   90.00
#
_symmetry.space_group_name_H-M   'P 1'
#
loop_
_entity.id
_entity.type
_entity.pdbx_description
1 polymer ?
#
loop_
_entity_poly.entity_id
_entity_poly.type
_entity_poly.pdbx_seq_one_letter_code
_entity_poly.pdbx_strand_id
1 'polypeptide(L)'
;MTAGNPASRPTSEDERWMARALALAERGRGLCSPNPMVGAVDVSEGRLVGEGFHARAGGPHAEAEALRQAGDRARGATLYVTLEPCNHQGRTPPCVDAILSAGIRRVVVAAGDPNPRVRGGGARALRGAGLEVLSGCREDEARAGNRVFLAAMERLRPHVTLKCAMTLDGKIAAVDRRARWITGEAARLEAHRLRSQSDAVMVGIGTVLADDPALTVRLDPPWPREPLRIVVDSRARLPLAARLIEAGTPARAVVAVADEAPAERVARLEARGVTVLSCKSRDGRVDPADLCARLFALDVTGVLLEGGSELNGAFIEAGLVDRVAIFIAPLLIGGASAPTAVGGRGRLLSEAVRLQSLQARALGPDWLIEGDVARPARDGLE
;
A
#
# COMPACT_ATOMS: atom_id res chain seq x y z
N MET A 1 -4.25 -43.06 -15.65
CA MET A 1 -2.98 -42.31 -15.79
C MET A 1 -3.17 -41.31 -16.92
N THR A 2 -3.67 -40.12 -16.64
CA THR A 2 -3.76 -39.01 -17.60
C THR A 2 -2.58 -38.11 -17.32
N ALA A 3 -1.60 -38.12 -18.23
CA ALA A 3 -0.44 -37.28 -18.21
C ALA A 3 -0.91 -35.82 -18.11
N GLY A 4 -0.52 -35.13 -17.03
CA GLY A 4 -0.70 -33.68 -16.92
C GLY A 4 0.04 -33.01 -18.06
N ASN A 5 -0.71 -32.26 -18.87
CA ASN A 5 -0.16 -31.43 -19.92
C ASN A 5 0.84 -30.44 -19.25
N PRO A 6 2.12 -30.38 -19.69
CA PRO A 6 3.08 -29.44 -19.13
C PRO A 6 2.47 -28.03 -19.31
N ALA A 7 2.44 -27.25 -18.23
CA ALA A 7 1.88 -25.90 -18.22
C ALA A 7 2.47 -25.13 -19.42
N SER A 8 1.62 -24.81 -20.40
CA SER A 8 2.03 -24.07 -21.60
C SER A 8 2.60 -22.72 -21.14
N ARG A 9 3.75 -22.32 -21.66
CA ARG A 9 4.33 -20.99 -21.38
C ARG A 9 3.46 -19.92 -22.04
N PRO A 10 3.40 -18.69 -21.43
CA PRO A 10 2.75 -17.57 -22.08
C PRO A 10 3.33 -17.32 -23.49
N THR A 11 2.46 -17.04 -24.44
CA THR A 11 2.84 -16.62 -25.79
C THR A 11 3.11 -15.11 -25.82
N SER A 12 3.76 -14.61 -26.88
CA SER A 12 3.93 -13.16 -27.08
C SER A 12 2.60 -12.40 -27.17
N GLU A 13 1.56 -13.07 -27.66
CA GLU A 13 0.21 -12.50 -27.66
C GLU A 13 -0.37 -12.41 -26.26
N ASP A 14 -0.20 -13.43 -25.42
CA ASP A 14 -0.61 -13.42 -24.02
C ASP A 14 0.08 -12.26 -23.25
N GLU A 15 1.39 -12.08 -23.47
CA GLU A 15 2.13 -11.01 -22.85
C GLU A 15 1.64 -9.61 -23.25
N ARG A 16 1.29 -9.44 -24.52
CA ARG A 16 0.74 -8.17 -25.04
C ARG A 16 -0.60 -7.82 -24.40
N TRP A 17 -1.53 -8.79 -24.32
CA TRP A 17 -2.83 -8.55 -23.73
C TRP A 17 -2.75 -8.40 -22.20
N MET A 18 -1.86 -9.14 -21.56
CA MET A 18 -1.61 -8.97 -20.11
C MET A 18 -1.00 -7.60 -19.82
N ALA A 19 -0.10 -7.08 -20.67
CA ALA A 19 0.41 -5.71 -20.53
C ALA A 19 -0.71 -4.67 -20.55
N ARG A 20 -1.72 -4.86 -21.43
CA ARG A 20 -2.91 -3.99 -21.45
C ARG A 20 -3.72 -4.10 -20.15
N ALA A 21 -3.94 -5.32 -19.65
CA ALA A 21 -4.65 -5.53 -18.39
C ALA A 21 -3.90 -4.87 -17.21
N LEU A 22 -2.56 -4.97 -17.16
CA LEU A 22 -1.73 -4.31 -16.15
C LEU A 22 -1.84 -2.76 -16.23
N ALA A 23 -1.83 -2.21 -17.44
CA ALA A 23 -2.03 -0.76 -17.63
C ALA A 23 -3.42 -0.29 -17.17
N LEU A 24 -4.46 -1.12 -17.35
CA LEU A 24 -5.80 -0.84 -16.82
C LEU A 24 -5.82 -0.91 -15.29
N ALA A 25 -5.17 -1.91 -14.68
CA ALA A 25 -5.08 -2.03 -13.22
C ALA A 25 -4.50 -0.78 -12.55
N GLU A 26 -3.49 -0.15 -13.18
CA GLU A 26 -2.86 1.08 -12.69
C GLU A 26 -3.85 2.25 -12.51
N ARG A 27 -4.95 2.27 -13.23
CA ARG A 27 -6.00 3.30 -13.10
C ARG A 27 -6.73 3.23 -11.76
N GLY A 28 -6.66 2.10 -11.06
CA GLY A 28 -7.20 1.90 -9.70
C GLY A 28 -6.25 2.34 -8.58
N ARG A 29 -5.02 2.79 -8.89
CA ARG A 29 -4.01 3.13 -7.90
C ARG A 29 -4.47 4.20 -6.92
N GLY A 30 -4.39 3.89 -5.61
CA GLY A 30 -4.82 4.76 -4.52
C GLY A 30 -6.35 4.89 -4.36
N LEU A 31 -7.15 4.28 -5.23
CA LEU A 31 -8.62 4.38 -5.23
C LEU A 31 -9.32 3.09 -4.79
N CYS A 32 -8.78 1.94 -5.17
CA CYS A 32 -9.42 0.64 -4.94
C CYS A 32 -9.15 0.03 -3.56
N SER A 33 -8.15 0.51 -2.82
CA SER A 33 -7.82 -0.03 -1.48
C SER A 33 -9.05 -0.02 -0.52
N PRO A 34 -9.21 -1.04 0.34
CA PRO A 34 -8.26 -2.14 0.66
C PRO A 34 -8.20 -3.28 -0.37
N ASN A 35 -8.93 -3.19 -1.47
CA ASN A 35 -8.90 -4.18 -2.54
C ASN A 35 -7.65 -4.03 -3.41
N PRO A 36 -7.22 -5.10 -4.11
CA PRO A 36 -6.12 -5.03 -5.05
C PRO A 36 -6.48 -4.21 -6.28
N MET A 37 -5.46 -3.68 -6.96
CA MET A 37 -5.59 -3.15 -8.30
C MET A 37 -5.69 -4.31 -9.27
N VAL A 38 -6.83 -4.42 -9.96
CA VAL A 38 -7.07 -5.47 -10.96
C VAL A 38 -7.49 -4.86 -12.27
N GLY A 39 -6.93 -5.36 -13.36
CA GLY A 39 -7.35 -5.09 -14.72
C GLY A 39 -7.68 -6.39 -15.44
N ALA A 40 -8.65 -6.34 -16.34
CA ALA A 40 -9.11 -7.47 -17.12
C ALA A 40 -9.34 -7.08 -18.58
N VAL A 41 -9.07 -8.01 -19.49
CA VAL A 41 -9.22 -7.83 -20.94
C VAL A 41 -9.79 -9.11 -21.55
N ASP A 42 -10.90 -8.99 -22.28
CA ASP A 42 -11.49 -10.08 -23.04
C ASP A 42 -11.10 -9.99 -24.51
N VAL A 43 -10.60 -11.07 -25.06
CA VAL A 43 -10.11 -11.16 -26.45
C VAL A 43 -10.78 -12.31 -27.17
N SER A 44 -11.42 -12.02 -28.29
CA SER A 44 -12.01 -13.01 -29.21
C SER A 44 -11.37 -12.86 -30.59
N GLU A 45 -10.88 -13.96 -31.15
CA GLU A 45 -10.24 -13.99 -32.48
C GLU A 45 -9.14 -12.94 -32.68
N GLY A 46 -8.29 -12.76 -31.63
CA GLY A 46 -7.20 -11.78 -31.62
C GLY A 46 -7.65 -10.31 -31.51
N ARG A 47 -8.94 -10.04 -31.28
CA ARG A 47 -9.51 -8.71 -31.16
C ARG A 47 -10.01 -8.44 -29.75
N LEU A 48 -9.78 -7.23 -29.26
CA LEU A 48 -10.35 -6.75 -28.01
C LEU A 48 -11.88 -6.68 -28.12
N VAL A 49 -12.58 -7.35 -27.22
CA VAL A 49 -14.05 -7.32 -27.16
C VAL A 49 -14.59 -6.72 -25.86
N GLY A 50 -13.79 -6.71 -24.80
CA GLY A 50 -14.13 -6.08 -23.52
C GLY A 50 -12.90 -5.77 -22.69
N GLU A 51 -12.97 -4.74 -21.86
CA GLU A 51 -11.92 -4.41 -20.89
C GLU A 51 -12.52 -3.75 -19.64
N GLY A 52 -11.84 -3.91 -18.52
CA GLY A 52 -12.29 -3.34 -17.26
C GLY A 52 -11.15 -3.24 -16.24
N PHE A 53 -11.38 -2.45 -15.20
CA PHE A 53 -10.49 -2.38 -14.05
C PHE A 53 -11.31 -2.14 -12.79
N HIS A 54 -10.76 -2.54 -11.64
CA HIS A 54 -11.39 -2.29 -10.35
C HIS A 54 -11.18 -0.83 -9.94
N ALA A 55 -12.20 0.00 -10.12
CA ALA A 55 -12.07 1.46 -9.98
C ALA A 55 -12.07 1.93 -8.52
N ARG A 56 -12.80 1.23 -7.62
CA ARG A 56 -12.95 1.62 -6.21
C ARG A 56 -13.43 0.44 -5.36
N ALA A 57 -13.09 0.46 -4.07
CA ALA A 57 -13.58 -0.53 -3.12
C ALA A 57 -15.12 -0.58 -3.09
N GLY A 58 -15.69 -1.80 -3.12
CA GLY A 58 -17.13 -2.03 -3.19
C GLY A 58 -17.76 -1.86 -4.56
N GLY A 59 -17.01 -1.40 -5.56
CA GLY A 59 -17.44 -1.37 -6.97
C GLY A 59 -17.28 -2.73 -7.66
N PRO A 60 -17.70 -2.84 -8.94
CA PRO A 60 -17.52 -4.04 -9.74
C PRO A 60 -16.05 -4.44 -9.84
N HIS A 61 -15.78 -5.74 -9.91
CA HIS A 61 -14.45 -6.26 -10.21
C HIS A 61 -14.11 -6.07 -11.70
N ALA A 62 -12.81 -6.09 -12.02
CA ALA A 62 -12.33 -5.86 -13.39
C ALA A 62 -12.92 -6.84 -14.38
N GLU A 63 -13.03 -8.14 -14.00
CA GLU A 63 -13.60 -9.21 -14.80
C GLU A 63 -15.07 -8.91 -15.13
N ALA A 64 -15.86 -8.50 -14.13
CA ALA A 64 -17.27 -8.18 -14.33
C ALA A 64 -17.46 -6.99 -15.31
N GLU A 65 -16.60 -5.97 -15.23
CA GLU A 65 -16.63 -4.84 -16.16
C GLU A 65 -16.22 -5.24 -17.58
N ALA A 66 -15.17 -6.06 -17.73
CA ALA A 66 -14.72 -6.55 -19.02
C ALA A 66 -15.79 -7.40 -19.68
N LEU A 67 -16.37 -8.38 -18.97
CA LEU A 67 -17.44 -9.24 -19.43
C LEU A 67 -18.71 -8.46 -19.80
N ARG A 68 -19.09 -7.45 -19.01
CA ARG A 68 -20.23 -6.56 -19.29
C ARG A 68 -20.02 -5.81 -20.61
N GLN A 69 -18.83 -5.33 -20.88
CA GLN A 69 -18.48 -4.64 -22.13
C GLN A 69 -18.43 -5.59 -23.32
N ALA A 70 -17.92 -6.81 -23.10
CA ALA A 70 -17.88 -7.83 -24.16
C ALA A 70 -19.27 -8.30 -24.59
N GLY A 71 -20.20 -8.47 -23.64
CA GLY A 71 -21.52 -9.03 -23.88
C GLY A 71 -21.41 -10.43 -24.52
N ASP A 72 -22.22 -10.71 -25.52
CA ASP A 72 -22.24 -12.02 -26.21
C ASP A 72 -20.90 -12.39 -26.88
N ARG A 73 -20.04 -11.41 -27.16
CA ARG A 73 -18.71 -11.62 -27.74
C ARG A 73 -17.72 -12.28 -26.76
N ALA A 74 -18.06 -12.35 -25.47
CA ALA A 74 -17.28 -13.07 -24.46
C ALA A 74 -17.30 -14.59 -24.67
N ARG A 75 -18.34 -15.12 -25.33
CA ARG A 75 -18.46 -16.57 -25.56
C ARG A 75 -17.30 -17.09 -26.40
N GLY A 76 -16.57 -18.06 -25.83
CA GLY A 76 -15.40 -18.67 -26.50
C GLY A 76 -14.13 -17.80 -26.45
N ALA A 77 -14.19 -16.59 -25.86
CA ALA A 77 -13.07 -15.67 -25.74
C ALA A 77 -12.00 -16.14 -24.73
N THR A 78 -10.87 -15.45 -24.73
CA THR A 78 -9.82 -15.54 -23.72
C THR A 78 -9.90 -14.31 -22.80
N LEU A 79 -10.01 -14.54 -21.50
CA LEU A 79 -9.91 -13.50 -20.47
C LEU A 79 -8.48 -13.42 -19.94
N TYR A 80 -7.89 -12.24 -19.96
CA TYR A 80 -6.62 -11.88 -19.31
C TYR A 80 -6.91 -11.09 -18.06
N VAL A 81 -6.41 -11.52 -16.90
CA VAL A 81 -6.66 -10.87 -15.62
C VAL A 81 -5.38 -10.78 -14.79
N THR A 82 -5.13 -9.63 -14.18
CA THR A 82 -3.86 -9.36 -13.50
C THR A 82 -3.73 -10.03 -12.13
N LEU A 83 -4.83 -10.50 -11.54
CA LEU A 83 -4.87 -11.24 -10.28
C LEU A 83 -5.86 -12.38 -10.38
N GLU A 84 -5.63 -13.46 -9.65
CA GLU A 84 -6.51 -14.64 -9.62
C GLU A 84 -7.97 -14.25 -9.33
N PRO A 85 -8.95 -14.68 -10.16
CA PRO A 85 -10.36 -14.38 -9.97
C PRO A 85 -10.88 -14.91 -8.63
N CYS A 86 -11.70 -14.13 -7.94
CA CYS A 86 -12.27 -14.53 -6.66
C CYS A 86 -13.30 -15.66 -6.84
N ASN A 87 -13.30 -16.60 -5.87
CA ASN A 87 -14.22 -17.75 -5.81
C ASN A 87 -14.95 -17.79 -4.45
N HIS A 88 -15.28 -16.64 -3.89
CA HIS A 88 -16.05 -16.54 -2.67
C HIS A 88 -17.10 -15.44 -2.79
N GLN A 89 -18.21 -15.60 -2.09
CA GLN A 89 -19.22 -14.56 -1.98
C GLN A 89 -18.68 -13.42 -1.11
N GLY A 90 -18.44 -12.28 -1.71
CA GLY A 90 -18.04 -11.05 -1.05
C GLY A 90 -19.17 -10.02 -1.05
N ARG A 91 -18.80 -8.74 -1.22
CA ARG A 91 -19.76 -7.66 -1.49
C ARG A 91 -20.35 -7.76 -2.90
N THR A 92 -19.69 -8.47 -3.79
CA THR A 92 -20.10 -8.81 -5.15
C THR A 92 -20.13 -10.33 -5.32
N PRO A 93 -20.90 -10.88 -6.26
CA PRO A 93 -20.85 -12.29 -6.63
C PRO A 93 -19.43 -12.72 -7.04
N PRO A 94 -19.08 -14.03 -6.92
CA PRO A 94 -17.79 -14.54 -7.35
C PRO A 94 -17.52 -14.27 -8.83
N CYS A 95 -16.31 -13.80 -9.16
CA CYS A 95 -15.92 -13.61 -10.56
C CYS A 95 -15.86 -14.91 -11.34
N VAL A 96 -15.56 -16.03 -10.67
CA VAL A 96 -15.61 -17.38 -11.26
C VAL A 96 -16.98 -17.65 -11.88
N ASP A 97 -18.07 -17.36 -11.18
CA ASP A 97 -19.43 -17.61 -11.67
C ASP A 97 -19.75 -16.75 -12.91
N ALA A 98 -19.32 -15.48 -12.88
CA ALA A 98 -19.50 -14.57 -14.01
C ALA A 98 -18.72 -15.05 -15.25
N ILE A 99 -17.48 -15.50 -15.08
CA ILE A 99 -16.61 -16.02 -16.14
C ILE A 99 -17.24 -17.28 -16.79
N LEU A 100 -17.74 -18.22 -15.96
CA LEU A 100 -18.40 -19.43 -16.44
C LEU A 100 -19.70 -19.12 -17.19
N SER A 101 -20.53 -18.23 -16.64
CA SER A 101 -21.79 -17.82 -17.24
C SER A 101 -21.62 -17.11 -18.59
N ALA A 102 -20.55 -16.34 -18.74
CA ALA A 102 -20.20 -15.65 -19.98
C ALA A 102 -19.69 -16.61 -21.08
N GLY A 103 -19.39 -17.86 -20.72
CA GLY A 103 -18.90 -18.87 -21.67
C GLY A 103 -17.46 -18.61 -22.14
N ILE A 104 -16.63 -17.99 -21.31
CA ILE A 104 -15.18 -17.85 -21.52
C ILE A 104 -14.57 -19.25 -21.69
N ARG A 105 -13.66 -19.42 -22.64
CA ARG A 105 -12.98 -20.69 -22.91
C ARG A 105 -11.62 -20.80 -22.23
N ARG A 106 -10.88 -19.70 -22.16
CA ARG A 106 -9.52 -19.66 -21.65
C ARG A 106 -9.34 -18.47 -20.70
N VAL A 107 -8.61 -18.67 -19.59
CA VAL A 107 -8.26 -17.60 -18.65
C VAL A 107 -6.74 -17.55 -18.48
N VAL A 108 -6.15 -16.38 -18.66
CA VAL A 108 -4.73 -16.11 -18.42
C VAL A 108 -4.62 -15.22 -17.19
N VAL A 109 -3.95 -15.71 -16.16
CA VAL A 109 -3.78 -15.02 -14.87
C VAL A 109 -2.34 -14.58 -14.73
N ALA A 110 -2.12 -13.33 -14.32
CA ALA A 110 -0.76 -12.85 -14.06
C ALA A 110 -0.25 -13.38 -12.71
N ALA A 111 -0.85 -13.01 -11.60
CA ALA A 111 -0.43 -13.40 -10.25
C ALA A 111 -1.53 -14.12 -9.48
N GLY A 112 -1.13 -15.05 -8.62
CA GLY A 112 -2.04 -15.67 -7.64
C GLY A 112 -2.41 -14.70 -6.54
N ASP A 113 -3.60 -14.87 -5.96
CA ASP A 113 -4.05 -14.07 -4.82
C ASP A 113 -3.59 -14.74 -3.50
N PRO A 114 -2.77 -14.06 -2.67
CA PRO A 114 -2.32 -14.61 -1.39
C PRO A 114 -3.40 -14.54 -0.29
N ASN A 115 -4.52 -13.86 -0.53
CA ASN A 115 -5.60 -13.77 0.43
C ASN A 115 -6.12 -15.19 0.77
N PRO A 116 -6.10 -15.61 2.05
CA PRO A 116 -6.52 -16.95 2.43
C PRO A 116 -7.94 -17.33 1.97
N ARG A 117 -8.81 -16.34 1.75
CA ARG A 117 -10.18 -16.54 1.26
C ARG A 117 -10.26 -16.85 -0.24
N VAL A 118 -9.22 -16.51 -1.00
CA VAL A 118 -9.16 -16.67 -2.48
C VAL A 118 -8.13 -17.72 -2.88
N ARG A 119 -7.02 -17.80 -2.18
CA ARG A 119 -5.78 -18.50 -2.53
C ARG A 119 -5.99 -19.85 -3.25
N GLY A 120 -5.63 -19.90 -4.54
CA GLY A 120 -5.74 -21.08 -5.39
C GLY A 120 -7.17 -21.55 -5.65
N GLY A 121 -8.18 -20.80 -5.19
CA GLY A 121 -9.59 -21.19 -5.29
C GLY A 121 -10.18 -20.92 -6.67
N GLY A 122 -9.92 -19.74 -7.23
CA GLY A 122 -10.48 -19.32 -8.50
C GLY A 122 -9.92 -20.09 -9.69
N ALA A 123 -8.61 -20.15 -9.82
CA ALA A 123 -7.94 -20.87 -10.89
C ALA A 123 -8.28 -22.38 -10.86
N ARG A 124 -8.34 -22.97 -9.68
CA ARG A 124 -8.72 -24.37 -9.49
C ARG A 124 -10.17 -24.63 -9.89
N ALA A 125 -11.09 -23.76 -9.47
CA ALA A 125 -12.51 -23.88 -9.83
C ALA A 125 -12.73 -23.78 -11.33
N LEU A 126 -12.08 -22.82 -12.01
CA LEU A 126 -12.17 -22.66 -13.47
C LEU A 126 -11.61 -23.88 -14.21
N ARG A 127 -10.46 -24.44 -13.78
CA ARG A 127 -9.92 -25.69 -14.34
C ARG A 127 -10.88 -26.87 -14.12
N GLY A 128 -11.47 -26.97 -12.92
CA GLY A 128 -12.45 -27.99 -12.59
C GLY A 128 -13.73 -27.90 -13.43
N ALA A 129 -14.09 -26.72 -13.89
CA ALA A 129 -15.19 -26.48 -14.82
C ALA A 129 -14.82 -26.70 -16.31
N GLY A 130 -13.58 -27.11 -16.61
CA GLY A 130 -13.13 -27.44 -17.96
C GLY A 130 -12.51 -26.29 -18.75
N LEU A 131 -12.24 -25.12 -18.12
CA LEU A 131 -11.57 -24.02 -18.79
C LEU A 131 -10.05 -24.26 -18.86
N GLU A 132 -9.42 -23.78 -19.94
CA GLU A 132 -7.98 -23.67 -20.00
C GLU A 132 -7.53 -22.50 -19.10
N VAL A 133 -6.68 -22.76 -18.08
CA VAL A 133 -6.18 -21.72 -17.17
C VAL A 133 -4.66 -21.72 -17.16
N LEU A 134 -4.06 -20.65 -17.69
CA LEU A 134 -2.64 -20.35 -17.65
C LEU A 134 -2.36 -19.34 -16.53
N SER A 135 -1.33 -19.58 -15.71
CA SER A 135 -0.93 -18.68 -14.63
C SER A 135 0.52 -18.26 -14.80
N GLY A 136 0.90 -17.10 -14.25
CA GLY A 136 2.28 -16.60 -14.26
C GLY A 136 2.63 -15.69 -15.45
N CYS A 137 1.64 -15.22 -16.23
CA CYS A 137 1.89 -14.31 -17.34
C CYS A 137 2.22 -12.90 -16.82
N ARG A 138 3.47 -12.44 -16.97
CA ARG A 138 4.00 -11.17 -16.43
C ARG A 138 3.81 -11.04 -14.90
N GLU A 139 4.02 -12.13 -14.18
CA GLU A 139 3.77 -12.21 -12.75
C GLU A 139 4.55 -11.14 -11.96
N ASP A 140 5.82 -10.94 -12.27
CA ASP A 140 6.67 -9.99 -11.55
C ASP A 140 6.11 -8.55 -11.63
N GLU A 141 5.58 -8.16 -12.78
CA GLU A 141 4.98 -6.83 -12.96
C GLU A 141 3.65 -6.71 -12.20
N ALA A 142 2.81 -7.74 -12.25
CA ALA A 142 1.57 -7.79 -11.50
C ALA A 142 1.82 -7.70 -9.99
N ARG A 143 2.82 -8.44 -9.49
CA ARG A 143 3.24 -8.40 -8.08
C ARG A 143 3.83 -7.04 -7.71
N ALA A 144 4.65 -6.44 -8.57
CA ALA A 144 5.22 -5.12 -8.33
C ALA A 144 4.12 -4.04 -8.26
N GLY A 145 3.13 -4.08 -9.13
CA GLY A 145 1.97 -3.19 -9.11
C GLY A 145 1.16 -3.31 -7.82
N ASN A 146 0.86 -4.53 -7.39
CA ASN A 146 0.05 -4.84 -6.21
C ASN A 146 0.86 -5.09 -4.92
N ARG A 147 2.14 -4.69 -4.85
CA ARG A 147 3.03 -5.01 -3.73
C ARG A 147 2.44 -4.70 -2.35
N VAL A 148 1.73 -3.57 -2.21
CA VAL A 148 1.11 -3.14 -0.95
C VAL A 148 0.05 -4.15 -0.50
N PHE A 149 -0.88 -4.48 -1.38
CA PHE A 149 -1.93 -5.45 -1.13
C PHE A 149 -1.36 -6.84 -0.84
N LEU A 150 -0.51 -7.34 -1.72
CA LEU A 150 0.07 -8.68 -1.59
C LEU A 150 0.84 -8.83 -0.27
N ALA A 151 1.71 -7.86 0.05
CA ALA A 151 2.46 -7.88 1.30
C ALA A 151 1.56 -7.79 2.53
N ALA A 152 0.48 -7.00 2.48
CA ALA A 152 -0.47 -6.89 3.57
C ALA A 152 -1.21 -8.21 3.82
N MET A 153 -1.66 -8.88 2.77
CA MET A 153 -2.35 -10.17 2.87
C MET A 153 -1.43 -11.31 3.31
N GLU A 154 -0.19 -11.34 2.81
CA GLU A 154 0.83 -12.35 3.18
C GLU A 154 1.29 -12.22 4.64
N ARG A 155 1.27 -10.99 5.19
CA ARG A 155 1.85 -10.69 6.50
C ARG A 155 0.80 -10.41 7.58
N LEU A 156 -0.46 -10.28 7.20
CA LEU A 156 -1.58 -9.90 8.07
C LEU A 156 -1.32 -8.60 8.85
N ARG A 157 -0.67 -7.65 8.19
CA ARG A 157 -0.39 -6.29 8.68
C ARG A 157 -0.22 -5.32 7.52
N PRO A 158 -0.38 -4.00 7.72
CA PRO A 158 -0.11 -3.02 6.67
C PRO A 158 1.31 -3.13 6.11
N HIS A 159 1.45 -2.89 4.82
CA HIS A 159 2.72 -2.55 4.20
C HIS A 159 3.12 -1.14 4.63
N VAL A 160 4.30 -0.98 5.21
CA VAL A 160 4.79 0.31 5.70
C VAL A 160 5.88 0.85 4.79
N THR A 161 5.59 1.99 4.16
CA THR A 161 6.60 2.78 3.43
C THR A 161 7.08 3.91 4.34
N LEU A 162 8.35 3.87 4.73
CA LEU A 162 8.98 4.97 5.46
C LEU A 162 9.36 6.07 4.47
N LYS A 163 8.72 7.22 4.59
CA LYS A 163 9.07 8.42 3.83
C LYS A 163 9.79 9.42 4.72
N CYS A 164 10.93 9.90 4.25
CA CYS A 164 11.67 10.94 4.93
C CYS A 164 12.15 11.99 3.94
N ALA A 165 12.20 13.26 4.38
CA ALA A 165 12.88 14.33 3.65
C ALA A 165 14.04 14.82 4.53
N MET A 166 15.24 14.79 4.00
CA MET A 166 16.45 15.14 4.74
C MET A 166 17.44 15.93 3.88
N THR A 167 18.37 16.58 4.56
CA THR A 167 19.55 17.18 3.92
C THR A 167 20.54 16.10 3.46
N LEU A 168 21.53 16.46 2.66
CA LEU A 168 22.56 15.55 2.18
C LEU A 168 23.37 14.92 3.35
N ASP A 169 23.52 15.63 4.46
CA ASP A 169 24.13 15.14 5.70
C ASP A 169 23.13 14.48 6.68
N GLY A 170 21.94 14.10 6.20
CA GLY A 170 20.99 13.25 6.91
C GLY A 170 20.12 13.95 7.98
N LYS A 171 19.99 15.28 7.95
CA LYS A 171 19.21 16.03 8.92
C LYS A 171 17.78 16.25 8.46
N ILE A 172 16.80 16.02 9.34
CA ILE A 172 15.37 16.21 9.05
C ILE A 172 14.82 17.53 9.60
N ALA A 173 15.59 18.25 10.38
CA ALA A 173 15.33 19.60 10.87
C ALA A 173 16.62 20.26 11.29
N ALA A 174 16.61 21.58 11.41
CA ALA A 174 17.71 22.36 12.01
C ALA A 174 17.81 22.17 13.54
N VAL A 175 18.83 22.73 14.17
CA VAL A 175 19.05 22.63 15.61
C VAL A 175 17.89 23.23 16.42
N ASP A 176 17.23 24.27 15.89
CA ASP A 176 16.04 24.90 16.48
C ASP A 176 14.74 24.15 16.21
N ARG A 177 14.83 22.91 15.63
CA ARG A 177 13.73 22.04 15.26
C ARG A 177 12.88 22.52 14.08
N ARG A 178 13.27 23.57 13.37
CA ARG A 178 12.59 24.01 12.16
C ARG A 178 12.95 23.09 10.99
N ALA A 179 11.91 22.59 10.27
CA ALA A 179 12.05 21.67 9.13
C ALA A 179 11.54 22.26 7.80
N ARG A 180 10.92 23.43 7.80
CA ARG A 180 10.29 24.02 6.59
C ARG A 180 11.20 25.04 5.93
N TRP A 181 11.60 24.85 4.67
CA TRP A 181 11.42 23.70 3.80
C TRP A 181 12.79 23.12 3.50
N ILE A 182 12.98 21.83 3.75
CA ILE A 182 14.24 21.16 3.41
C ILE A 182 14.26 20.87 1.91
N THR A 183 13.16 20.35 1.35
CA THR A 183 13.08 19.94 -0.06
C THR A 183 12.25 20.92 -0.91
N GLY A 184 12.54 20.95 -2.19
CA GLY A 184 11.88 21.79 -3.18
C GLY A 184 10.43 21.35 -3.51
N GLU A 185 9.81 22.08 -4.41
CA GLU A 185 8.39 21.90 -4.77
C GLU A 185 8.13 20.56 -5.43
N ALA A 186 8.98 20.12 -6.37
CA ALA A 186 8.83 18.84 -7.06
C ALA A 186 8.84 17.65 -6.08
N ALA A 187 9.72 17.67 -5.07
CA ALA A 187 9.78 16.65 -4.03
C ALA A 187 8.53 16.69 -3.13
N ARG A 188 8.02 17.87 -2.80
CA ARG A 188 6.76 18.01 -2.03
C ARG A 188 5.55 17.50 -2.81
N LEU A 189 5.48 17.76 -4.12
CA LEU A 189 4.43 17.23 -4.99
C LEU A 189 4.47 15.69 -5.02
N GLU A 190 5.67 15.12 -5.12
CA GLU A 190 5.83 13.67 -5.07
C GLU A 190 5.43 13.07 -3.71
N ALA A 191 5.72 13.75 -2.60
CA ALA A 191 5.23 13.34 -1.28
C ALA A 191 3.70 13.32 -1.22
N HIS A 192 3.00 14.26 -1.88
CA HIS A 192 1.54 14.22 -1.99
C HIS A 192 1.05 13.07 -2.88
N ARG A 193 1.77 12.68 -3.92
CA ARG A 193 1.48 11.47 -4.71
C ARG A 193 1.63 10.19 -3.87
N LEU A 194 2.66 10.09 -3.05
CA LEU A 194 2.80 8.97 -2.12
C LEU A 194 1.63 8.90 -1.12
N ARG A 195 1.19 10.05 -0.58
CA ARG A 195 0.00 10.10 0.28
C ARG A 195 -1.26 9.65 -0.42
N SER A 196 -1.49 10.07 -1.66
CA SER A 196 -2.68 9.72 -2.45
C SER A 196 -2.77 8.21 -2.74
N GLN A 197 -1.66 7.50 -2.70
CA GLN A 197 -1.57 6.07 -2.94
C GLN A 197 -1.61 5.23 -1.64
N SER A 198 -1.69 5.88 -0.47
CA SER A 198 -1.67 5.23 0.84
C SER A 198 -3.04 5.25 1.50
N ASP A 199 -3.34 4.25 2.34
CA ASP A 199 -4.57 4.23 3.13
C ASP A 199 -4.47 5.15 4.33
N ALA A 200 -3.25 5.29 4.85
CA ALA A 200 -2.99 6.11 6.01
C ALA A 200 -1.63 6.82 5.92
N VAL A 201 -1.59 8.04 6.44
CA VAL A 201 -0.35 8.77 6.72
C VAL A 201 -0.14 8.79 8.23
N MET A 202 1.03 8.33 8.68
CA MET A 202 1.34 8.17 10.10
C MET A 202 2.49 9.07 10.52
N VAL A 203 2.27 9.80 11.62
CA VAL A 203 3.30 10.65 12.25
C VAL A 203 3.36 10.38 13.75
N GLY A 204 4.47 10.75 14.40
CA GLY A 204 4.56 10.82 15.85
C GLY A 204 4.02 12.15 16.39
N ILE A 205 3.58 12.16 17.65
CA ILE A 205 3.09 13.38 18.31
C ILE A 205 4.14 14.51 18.29
N GLY A 206 5.43 14.20 18.35
CA GLY A 206 6.48 15.20 18.23
C GLY A 206 6.42 16.01 16.93
N THR A 207 6.09 15.39 15.82
CA THR A 207 5.89 16.04 14.51
C THR A 207 4.68 16.98 14.55
N VAL A 208 3.58 16.56 15.21
CA VAL A 208 2.39 17.40 15.32
C VAL A 208 2.67 18.63 16.18
N LEU A 209 3.35 18.46 17.30
CA LEU A 209 3.69 19.56 18.21
C LEU A 209 4.69 20.57 17.60
N ALA A 210 5.55 20.11 16.68
CA ALA A 210 6.54 20.97 16.02
C ALA A 210 5.97 21.71 14.80
N ASP A 211 5.18 21.01 13.96
CA ASP A 211 4.83 21.48 12.62
C ASP A 211 3.34 21.72 12.39
N ASP A 212 2.48 21.25 13.29
CA ASP A 212 1.02 21.24 13.15
C ASP A 212 0.56 20.88 11.70
N PRO A 213 0.89 19.67 11.20
CA PRO A 213 0.63 19.31 9.82
C PRO A 213 -0.84 18.93 9.62
N ALA A 214 -1.42 19.28 8.48
CA ALA A 214 -2.77 18.84 8.11
C ALA A 214 -2.82 17.39 7.60
N LEU A 215 -1.70 16.81 7.15
CA LEU A 215 -1.54 15.46 6.60
C LEU A 215 -2.50 15.13 5.42
N THR A 216 -2.97 16.13 4.71
CA THR A 216 -3.87 16.00 3.56
C THR A 216 -3.11 15.76 2.25
N VAL A 217 -3.84 15.28 1.24
CA VAL A 217 -3.38 15.22 -0.15
C VAL A 217 -3.68 16.57 -0.82
N ARG A 218 -2.67 17.16 -1.46
CA ARG A 218 -2.79 18.41 -2.21
C ARG A 218 -2.22 18.19 -3.61
N LEU A 219 -3.08 17.74 -4.51
CA LEU A 219 -2.79 17.51 -5.92
C LEU A 219 -3.72 18.36 -6.78
N ASP A 220 -3.31 18.63 -7.98
CA ASP A 220 -4.10 19.24 -9.02
C ASP A 220 -4.16 18.28 -10.22
N PRO A 221 -5.36 17.82 -10.64
CA PRO A 221 -6.69 18.08 -10.01
C PRO A 221 -6.80 17.47 -8.59
N PRO A 222 -7.77 17.96 -7.78
CA PRO A 222 -7.97 17.46 -6.42
C PRO A 222 -8.17 15.94 -6.37
N TRP A 223 -7.46 15.29 -5.46
CA TRP A 223 -7.54 13.85 -5.30
C TRP A 223 -8.83 13.46 -4.56
N PRO A 224 -9.61 12.48 -5.04
CA PRO A 224 -10.95 12.19 -4.51
C PRO A 224 -10.95 11.40 -3.19
N ARG A 225 -9.80 10.90 -2.74
CA ARG A 225 -9.68 10.07 -1.54
C ARG A 225 -8.59 10.60 -0.61
N GLU A 226 -8.97 10.99 0.61
CA GLU A 226 -8.00 11.36 1.64
C GLU A 226 -7.59 10.15 2.48
N PRO A 227 -6.31 9.97 2.81
CA PRO A 227 -5.85 8.92 3.71
C PRO A 227 -6.31 9.15 5.15
N LEU A 228 -6.34 8.10 5.97
CA LEU A 228 -6.43 8.25 7.42
C LEU A 228 -5.19 9.02 7.94
N ARG A 229 -5.39 9.89 8.91
CA ARG A 229 -4.34 10.67 9.55
C ARG A 229 -4.06 10.08 10.92
N ILE A 230 -2.95 9.35 11.04
CA ILE A 230 -2.61 8.61 12.26
C ILE A 230 -1.54 9.35 13.04
N VAL A 231 -1.81 9.62 14.31
CA VAL A 231 -0.84 10.17 15.24
C VAL A 231 -0.50 9.11 16.29
N VAL A 232 0.78 8.73 16.38
CA VAL A 232 1.26 7.87 17.47
C VAL A 232 1.60 8.76 18.65
N ASP A 233 0.77 8.66 19.70
CA ASP A 233 0.82 9.52 20.88
C ASP A 233 0.52 8.75 22.16
N SER A 234 1.49 8.03 22.67
CA SER A 234 1.35 7.13 23.81
C SER A 234 0.66 7.73 25.05
N ARG A 235 0.66 9.05 25.20
CA ARG A 235 0.12 9.75 26.38
C ARG A 235 -1.06 10.68 26.07
N ALA A 236 -1.67 10.57 24.90
CA ALA A 236 -2.80 11.40 24.48
C ALA A 236 -2.54 12.92 24.66
N ARG A 237 -1.42 13.43 24.11
CA ARG A 237 -1.01 14.84 24.22
C ARG A 237 -1.45 15.68 23.02
N LEU A 238 -2.14 15.08 22.04
CA LEU A 238 -2.56 15.75 20.81
C LEU A 238 -3.40 16.99 21.16
N PRO A 239 -3.01 18.19 20.70
CA PRO A 239 -3.81 19.40 20.89
C PRO A 239 -5.17 19.26 20.19
N LEU A 240 -6.26 19.61 20.87
CA LEU A 240 -7.63 19.54 20.34
C LEU A 240 -7.89 20.50 19.16
N ALA A 241 -7.03 21.50 19.00
CA ALA A 241 -7.04 22.47 17.91
C ALA A 241 -6.05 22.11 16.78
N ALA A 242 -5.43 20.92 16.81
CA ALA A 242 -4.49 20.51 15.77
C ALA A 242 -5.16 20.48 14.39
N ARG A 243 -4.49 21.02 13.37
CA ARG A 243 -5.02 21.13 11.99
C ARG A 243 -5.46 19.80 11.40
N LEU A 244 -4.85 18.69 11.79
CA LEU A 244 -5.27 17.37 11.33
C LEU A 244 -6.64 16.93 11.87
N ILE A 245 -7.15 17.56 12.96
CA ILE A 245 -8.49 17.27 13.52
C ILE A 245 -9.55 18.15 12.87
N GLU A 246 -9.17 19.34 12.37
CA GLU A 246 -10.09 20.33 11.86
C GLU A 246 -11.06 19.75 10.83
N ALA A 247 -12.33 20.10 11.02
CA ALA A 247 -13.43 19.71 10.17
C ALA A 247 -13.24 20.21 8.73
N GLY A 248 -13.69 19.41 7.75
CA GLY A 248 -13.69 19.78 6.34
C GLY A 248 -13.00 18.74 5.44
N THR A 249 -12.27 17.79 5.98
CA THR A 249 -11.77 16.65 5.21
C THR A 249 -12.54 15.37 5.56
N PRO A 250 -12.91 14.53 4.56
CA PRO A 250 -13.58 13.26 4.80
C PRO A 250 -12.72 12.26 5.60
N ALA A 251 -11.40 12.48 5.65
CA ALA A 251 -10.46 11.61 6.34
C ALA A 251 -10.59 11.75 7.86
N ARG A 252 -10.74 10.63 8.53
CA ARG A 252 -10.80 10.58 9.98
C ARG A 252 -9.41 10.70 10.59
N ALA A 253 -9.27 11.51 11.67
CA ALA A 253 -8.08 11.52 12.50
C ALA A 253 -8.14 10.32 13.46
N VAL A 254 -7.02 9.60 13.58
CA VAL A 254 -6.84 8.45 14.46
C VAL A 254 -5.65 8.72 15.38
N VAL A 255 -5.82 8.53 16.67
CA VAL A 255 -4.73 8.66 17.64
C VAL A 255 -4.47 7.30 18.28
N ALA A 256 -3.26 6.78 18.09
CA ALA A 256 -2.82 5.56 18.76
C ALA A 256 -2.20 5.92 20.12
N VAL A 257 -2.80 5.43 21.18
CA VAL A 257 -2.35 5.66 22.56
C VAL A 257 -1.89 4.35 23.20
N ALA A 258 -1.01 4.44 24.20
CA ALA A 258 -0.70 3.30 25.05
C ALA A 258 -1.93 2.96 25.94
N ASP A 259 -2.08 1.72 26.31
CA ASP A 259 -3.16 1.24 27.18
C ASP A 259 -3.18 1.92 28.58
N GLU A 260 -2.02 2.45 28.99
CA GLU A 260 -1.89 3.23 30.24
C GLU A 260 -2.10 4.75 30.03
N ALA A 261 -2.57 5.19 28.84
CA ALA A 261 -2.79 6.61 28.59
C ALA A 261 -3.84 7.21 29.55
N PRO A 262 -3.68 8.48 30.00
CA PRO A 262 -4.64 9.08 30.92
C PRO A 262 -6.06 9.13 30.35
N ALA A 263 -7.00 8.45 31.01
CA ALA A 263 -8.37 8.28 30.54
C ALA A 263 -9.09 9.61 30.25
N GLU A 264 -8.85 10.64 31.08
CA GLU A 264 -9.40 12.00 30.88
C GLU A 264 -8.97 12.60 29.54
N ARG A 265 -7.68 12.41 29.14
CA ARG A 265 -7.17 12.92 27.87
C ARG A 265 -7.76 12.16 26.70
N VAL A 266 -7.89 10.85 26.83
CA VAL A 266 -8.54 10.00 25.83
C VAL A 266 -9.99 10.46 25.61
N ALA A 267 -10.78 10.60 26.68
CA ALA A 267 -12.16 11.05 26.59
C ALA A 267 -12.31 12.43 25.93
N ARG A 268 -11.37 13.34 26.14
CA ARG A 268 -11.36 14.67 25.49
C ARG A 268 -11.13 14.58 23.98
N LEU A 269 -10.27 13.67 23.51
CA LEU A 269 -10.06 13.41 22.09
C LEU A 269 -11.29 12.80 21.46
N GLU A 270 -11.88 11.80 22.10
CA GLU A 270 -13.11 11.14 21.63
C GLU A 270 -14.29 12.12 21.56
N ALA A 271 -14.46 12.98 22.57
CA ALA A 271 -15.47 14.05 22.54
C ALA A 271 -15.27 15.06 21.39
N ARG A 272 -14.06 15.16 20.85
CA ARG A 272 -13.74 15.99 19.66
C ARG A 272 -13.98 15.23 18.34
N GLY A 273 -14.44 13.98 18.38
CA GLY A 273 -14.69 13.14 17.22
C GLY A 273 -13.43 12.42 16.69
N VAL A 274 -12.34 12.40 17.45
CA VAL A 274 -11.12 11.68 17.10
C VAL A 274 -11.30 10.20 17.43
N THR A 275 -10.93 9.31 16.51
CA THR A 275 -10.89 7.88 16.80
C THR A 275 -9.65 7.56 17.63
N VAL A 276 -9.83 7.01 18.82
CA VAL A 276 -8.71 6.59 19.67
C VAL A 276 -8.52 5.08 19.60
N LEU A 277 -7.28 4.65 19.26
CA LEU A 277 -6.86 3.25 19.27
C LEU A 277 -5.98 3.02 20.51
N SER A 278 -6.52 2.33 21.52
CA SER A 278 -5.72 1.87 22.64
C SER A 278 -4.89 0.66 22.20
N CYS A 279 -3.58 0.79 22.25
CA CYS A 279 -2.60 -0.20 21.84
C CYS A 279 -1.83 -0.70 23.07
N LYS A 280 -1.34 -1.93 23.00
CA LYS A 280 -0.38 -2.43 23.98
C LYS A 280 0.80 -1.47 24.10
N SER A 281 1.32 -1.33 25.30
CA SER A 281 2.53 -0.55 25.53
C SER A 281 3.78 -1.44 25.57
N ARG A 282 4.88 -0.85 25.12
CA ARG A 282 6.23 -1.40 25.29
C ARG A 282 7.12 -0.26 25.76
N ASP A 283 7.69 -0.38 26.95
CA ASP A 283 8.50 0.65 27.59
C ASP A 283 7.75 2.00 27.71
N GLY A 284 6.45 1.98 28.05
CA GLY A 284 5.59 3.15 28.19
C GLY A 284 5.27 3.87 26.86
N ARG A 285 5.48 3.19 25.73
CA ARG A 285 5.18 3.67 24.38
C ARG A 285 4.27 2.70 23.66
N VAL A 286 3.50 3.19 22.70
CA VAL A 286 2.72 2.34 21.79
C VAL A 286 3.61 1.30 21.12
N ASP A 287 3.25 0.02 21.22
CA ASP A 287 3.91 -1.06 20.50
C ASP A 287 3.57 -0.96 19.00
N PRO A 288 4.57 -0.75 18.12
CA PRO A 288 4.33 -0.64 16.69
C PRO A 288 3.70 -1.89 16.06
N ALA A 289 3.97 -3.08 16.62
CA ALA A 289 3.43 -4.33 16.08
C ALA A 289 1.93 -4.46 16.43
N ASP A 290 1.51 -4.15 17.65
CA ASP A 290 0.10 -4.12 18.03
C ASP A 290 -0.66 -3.04 17.25
N LEU A 291 -0.06 -1.87 17.06
CA LEU A 291 -0.65 -0.82 16.22
C LEU A 291 -0.89 -1.31 14.78
N CYS A 292 0.10 -1.93 14.16
CA CYS A 292 -0.05 -2.48 12.81
C CYS A 292 -1.16 -3.54 12.73
N ALA A 293 -1.27 -4.44 13.73
CA ALA A 293 -2.34 -5.44 13.77
C ALA A 293 -3.73 -4.79 13.87
N ARG A 294 -3.89 -3.76 14.69
CA ARG A 294 -5.15 -3.00 14.81
C ARG A 294 -5.51 -2.24 13.54
N LEU A 295 -4.53 -1.64 12.88
CA LEU A 295 -4.75 -0.95 11.61
C LEU A 295 -5.17 -1.92 10.50
N PHE A 296 -4.59 -3.10 10.46
CA PHE A 296 -4.99 -4.14 9.50
C PHE A 296 -6.43 -4.61 9.75
N ALA A 297 -6.85 -4.74 11.01
CA ALA A 297 -8.24 -5.05 11.37
C ALA A 297 -9.23 -3.94 10.97
N LEU A 298 -8.76 -2.72 10.70
CA LEU A 298 -9.54 -1.60 10.16
C LEU A 298 -9.41 -1.46 8.63
N ASP A 299 -9.03 -2.54 7.93
CA ASP A 299 -8.84 -2.57 6.48
C ASP A 299 -7.75 -1.62 5.97
N VAL A 300 -6.79 -1.20 6.79
CA VAL A 300 -5.61 -0.43 6.37
C VAL A 300 -4.57 -1.40 5.83
N THR A 301 -4.30 -1.35 4.53
CA THR A 301 -3.31 -2.22 3.86
C THR A 301 -2.00 -1.51 3.58
N GLY A 302 -1.99 -0.19 3.45
CA GLY A 302 -0.81 0.62 3.16
C GLY A 302 -0.67 1.84 4.08
N VAL A 303 0.47 1.96 4.75
CA VAL A 303 0.81 3.09 5.62
C VAL A 303 2.02 3.84 5.06
N LEU A 304 1.88 5.15 4.88
CA LEU A 304 3.00 6.07 4.66
C LEU A 304 3.45 6.61 6.01
N LEU A 305 4.58 6.14 6.50
CA LEU A 305 5.19 6.59 7.74
C LEU A 305 6.02 7.85 7.46
N GLU A 306 5.49 9.02 7.85
CA GLU A 306 6.15 10.32 7.80
C GLU A 306 6.58 10.74 9.21
N GLY A 307 7.10 9.81 9.96
CA GLY A 307 7.50 10.03 11.36
C GLY A 307 8.73 10.92 11.51
N GLY A 308 8.92 11.44 12.71
CA GLY A 308 10.20 11.98 13.14
C GLY A 308 11.18 10.84 13.50
N SER A 309 12.40 11.23 13.86
CA SER A 309 13.52 10.33 14.16
C SER A 309 13.14 9.13 15.06
N GLU A 310 12.45 9.39 16.18
CA GLU A 310 12.09 8.36 17.16
C GLU A 310 11.09 7.33 16.61
N LEU A 311 10.03 7.78 15.95
CA LEU A 311 9.01 6.88 15.41
C LEU A 311 9.56 6.03 14.25
N ASN A 312 10.36 6.64 13.38
CA ASN A 312 11.06 5.94 12.31
C ASN A 312 11.98 4.85 12.88
N GLY A 313 12.77 5.20 13.92
CA GLY A 313 13.63 4.27 14.63
C GLY A 313 12.85 3.09 15.21
N ALA A 314 11.74 3.35 15.91
CA ALA A 314 10.90 2.30 16.51
C ALA A 314 10.34 1.32 15.47
N PHE A 315 9.88 1.81 14.31
CA PHE A 315 9.40 0.94 13.23
C PHE A 315 10.50 0.14 12.56
N ILE A 316 11.70 0.71 12.40
CA ILE A 316 12.88 -0.01 11.90
C ILE A 316 13.35 -1.05 12.90
N GLU A 317 13.43 -0.73 14.19
CA GLU A 317 13.80 -1.66 15.25
C GLU A 317 12.84 -2.85 15.34
N ALA A 318 11.55 -2.60 15.17
CA ALA A 318 10.51 -3.63 15.14
C ALA A 318 10.48 -4.46 13.84
N GLY A 319 11.29 -4.15 12.82
CA GLY A 319 11.28 -4.84 11.53
C GLY A 319 9.99 -4.67 10.73
N LEU A 320 9.29 -3.55 10.94
CA LEU A 320 7.97 -3.29 10.35
C LEU A 320 8.01 -2.45 9.07
N VAL A 321 9.14 -1.83 8.75
CA VAL A 321 9.31 -1.09 7.49
C VAL A 321 9.52 -2.07 6.34
N ASP A 322 8.76 -1.91 5.26
CA ASP A 322 8.81 -2.75 4.07
C ASP A 322 9.53 -2.06 2.90
N ARG A 323 9.39 -0.73 2.81
CA ARG A 323 9.97 0.09 1.75
C ARG A 323 10.41 1.43 2.33
N VAL A 324 11.39 2.05 1.70
CA VAL A 324 11.81 3.43 1.99
C VAL A 324 11.60 4.33 0.78
N ALA A 325 11.29 5.60 1.04
CA ALA A 325 11.21 6.70 0.07
C ALA A 325 11.91 7.93 0.67
N ILE A 326 13.18 8.08 0.41
CA ILE A 326 14.04 9.10 1.02
C ILE A 326 14.28 10.24 0.02
N PHE A 327 13.81 11.42 0.37
CA PHE A 327 14.08 12.66 -0.36
C PHE A 327 15.32 13.32 0.22
N ILE A 328 16.29 13.62 -0.63
CA ILE A 328 17.57 14.22 -0.24
C ILE A 328 17.69 15.59 -0.91
N ALA A 329 17.75 16.63 -0.10
CA ALA A 329 18.00 17.99 -0.58
C ALA A 329 19.52 18.29 -0.63
N PRO A 330 19.98 19.13 -1.57
CA PRO A 330 21.39 19.53 -1.68
C PRO A 330 21.75 20.59 -0.64
N LEU A 331 21.51 20.28 0.64
CA LEU A 331 21.75 21.13 1.80
C LEU A 331 22.62 20.41 2.81
N LEU A 332 23.41 21.16 3.58
CA LEU A 332 24.16 20.67 4.72
C LEU A 332 23.77 21.52 5.94
N ILE A 333 23.33 20.90 7.04
CA ILE A 333 22.99 21.57 8.29
C ILE A 333 24.05 21.32 9.36
N GLY A 334 24.59 20.11 9.44
CA GLY A 334 25.56 19.71 10.44
C GLY A 334 24.97 19.61 11.87
N GLY A 335 25.85 19.59 12.86
CA GLY A 335 25.50 19.58 14.29
C GLY A 335 25.03 18.20 14.80
N ALA A 336 25.57 17.79 15.96
CA ALA A 336 25.23 16.53 16.61
C ALA A 336 23.79 16.52 17.16
N SER A 337 23.26 17.68 17.56
CA SER A 337 21.92 17.82 18.14
C SER A 337 20.79 17.99 17.10
N ALA A 338 21.12 18.24 15.83
CA ALA A 338 20.14 18.30 14.76
C ALA A 338 19.58 16.88 14.50
N PRO A 339 18.24 16.69 14.46
CA PRO A 339 17.64 15.38 14.37
C PRO A 339 17.94 14.71 13.03
N THR A 340 18.15 13.39 13.06
CA THR A 340 18.41 12.55 11.88
C THR A 340 17.14 11.82 11.43
N ALA A 341 17.17 11.24 10.24
CA ALA A 341 16.04 10.50 9.66
C ALA A 341 15.60 9.30 10.52
N VAL A 342 16.54 8.63 11.18
CA VAL A 342 16.30 7.43 11.98
C VAL A 342 17.00 7.60 13.33
N GLY A 343 16.23 7.52 14.41
CA GLY A 343 16.72 7.51 15.79
C GLY A 343 16.77 6.09 16.36
N GLY A 344 16.69 6.00 17.68
CA GLY A 344 16.77 4.72 18.41
C GLY A 344 18.17 4.43 18.93
N ARG A 345 18.42 3.17 19.28
CA ARG A 345 19.70 2.75 19.90
C ARG A 345 20.85 2.61 18.88
N GLY A 346 20.52 2.64 17.59
CA GLY A 346 21.47 2.30 16.54
C GLY A 346 21.68 0.79 16.42
N ARG A 347 22.48 0.37 15.44
CA ARG A 347 22.76 -1.02 15.13
C ARG A 347 24.25 -1.21 14.84
N LEU A 348 24.75 -2.40 15.09
CA LEU A 348 26.05 -2.80 14.56
C LEU A 348 25.99 -2.87 13.04
N LEU A 349 27.11 -2.70 12.36
CA LEU A 349 27.16 -2.79 10.89
C LEU A 349 26.69 -4.15 10.37
N SER A 350 26.96 -5.22 11.10
CA SER A 350 26.47 -6.59 10.82
C SER A 350 24.94 -6.73 10.93
N GLU A 351 24.29 -5.86 11.70
CA GLU A 351 22.83 -5.85 11.94
C GLU A 351 22.13 -4.76 11.11
N ALA A 352 22.85 -4.07 10.25
CA ALA A 352 22.29 -3.00 9.44
C ALA A 352 21.14 -3.49 8.56
N VAL A 353 20.05 -2.73 8.52
CA VAL A 353 18.94 -3.01 7.61
C VAL A 353 19.41 -2.78 6.19
N ARG A 354 19.41 -3.84 5.39
CA ARG A 354 19.80 -3.79 3.99
C ARG A 354 18.61 -3.43 3.11
N LEU A 355 18.88 -2.68 2.06
CA LEU A 355 17.90 -2.35 1.04
C LEU A 355 18.24 -3.08 -0.25
N GLN A 356 17.22 -3.40 -1.02
CA GLN A 356 17.31 -4.03 -2.35
C GLN A 356 16.42 -3.28 -3.34
N SER A 357 16.59 -3.56 -4.62
CA SER A 357 15.81 -2.92 -5.71
C SER A 357 15.86 -1.39 -5.64
N LEU A 358 17.04 -0.85 -5.33
CA LEU A 358 17.24 0.59 -5.19
C LEU A 358 17.02 1.30 -6.52
N GLN A 359 16.24 2.37 -6.47
CA GLN A 359 16.03 3.31 -7.57
C GLN A 359 16.32 4.72 -7.07
N ALA A 360 16.99 5.51 -7.90
CA ALA A 360 17.28 6.91 -7.62
C ALA A 360 16.83 7.76 -8.80
N ARG A 361 16.11 8.84 -8.54
CA ARG A 361 15.69 9.80 -9.56
C ARG A 361 15.74 11.24 -9.07
N ALA A 362 16.06 12.16 -9.95
CA ALA A 362 16.06 13.57 -9.65
C ALA A 362 14.64 14.14 -9.63
N LEU A 363 14.38 15.05 -8.70
CA LEU A 363 13.14 15.81 -8.55
C LEU A 363 13.47 17.30 -8.44
N GLY A 364 13.74 17.95 -9.55
CA GLY A 364 14.35 19.28 -9.58
C GLY A 364 15.74 19.23 -8.97
N PRO A 365 16.07 20.04 -7.92
CA PRO A 365 17.36 20.00 -7.26
C PRO A 365 17.53 18.83 -6.30
N ASP A 366 16.42 18.17 -5.88
CA ASP A 366 16.41 17.09 -4.91
C ASP A 366 16.55 15.72 -5.57
N TRP A 367 16.87 14.73 -4.76
CA TRP A 367 16.87 13.32 -5.16
C TRP A 367 15.83 12.53 -4.37
N LEU A 368 15.14 11.62 -5.04
CA LEU A 368 14.35 10.57 -4.39
C LEU A 368 15.07 9.24 -4.56
N ILE A 369 15.35 8.60 -3.43
CA ILE A 369 15.88 7.24 -3.35
C ILE A 369 14.80 6.35 -2.76
N GLU A 370 14.41 5.32 -3.52
CA GLU A 370 13.42 4.32 -3.11
C GLU A 370 14.06 2.94 -3.09
N GLY A 371 13.61 2.08 -2.17
CA GLY A 371 14.09 0.70 -2.11
C GLY A 371 13.27 -0.13 -1.15
N ASP A 372 13.26 -1.43 -1.38
CA ASP A 372 12.57 -2.39 -0.53
C ASP A 372 13.53 -2.86 0.57
N VAL A 373 13.02 -3.06 1.79
CA VAL A 373 13.81 -3.62 2.89
C VAL A 373 14.07 -5.10 2.60
N ALA A 374 15.35 -5.45 2.49
CA ALA A 374 15.76 -6.83 2.31
C ALA A 374 15.37 -7.64 3.55
N ARG A 375 14.72 -8.75 3.33
CA ARG A 375 14.38 -9.72 4.39
C ARG A 375 15.23 -10.96 4.22
N PRO A 376 15.66 -11.59 5.33
CA PRO A 376 16.25 -12.93 5.22
C PRO A 376 15.26 -13.82 4.46
N ALA A 377 15.78 -14.63 3.55
CA ALA A 377 14.98 -15.69 2.93
C ALA A 377 14.28 -16.44 4.07
N ARG A 378 12.98 -16.69 3.94
CA ARG A 378 12.33 -17.65 4.85
C ARG A 378 13.01 -18.97 4.59
N ASP A 379 13.84 -19.42 5.54
CA ASP A 379 14.37 -20.77 5.51
C ASP A 379 13.18 -21.71 5.33
N GLY A 380 13.29 -22.57 4.31
CA GLY A 380 12.22 -23.35 3.73
C GLY A 380 11.28 -23.99 4.75
N LEU A 381 10.02 -23.77 4.52
CA LEU A 381 8.99 -24.76 4.76
C LEU A 381 8.73 -25.39 3.39
N GLU A 382 9.52 -26.46 3.09
CA GLU A 382 9.13 -27.45 2.09
C GLU A 382 7.84 -28.16 2.49
#